data_1bf811950c699b3831fddbc2d2ee489d
#
_entry.id   1bf811950c699b3831fddbc2d2ee489d
#
_cell.length_a   1.000
_cell.length_b   1.000
_cell.length_c   1.000
_cell.angle_alpha   90.00
_cell.angle_beta   90.00
_cell.angle_gamma   90.00
#
_symmetry.space_group_name_H-M   'P 1'
#
loop_
_entity.id
_entity.type
_entity.pdbx_description
1 polymer ?
#
loop_
_entity_poly.entity_id
_entity_poly.type
_entity_poly.pdbx_seq_one_letter_code
_entity_poly.pdbx_strand_id
1 'polypeptide(L)'
;MTQSFVSRRTALGVLGAGSALAFVGCASNVGSVKPLPTDATASYRSDFSGEAKIDEYDTSAGEYRKATRTERAKNVPKPIKPKNADENSVAGLYSSIAFYTAATQYMMESGDDSLIEQTALNDTDKSSVKSSSYQFSTIWFEDPKVTANLTTPKPKESGGEYTWPSRFTIGLGSFIATSGRDADVPSSSRSTTLDVDITGKYENGQWVIGGFAAAFRSQVGSGSSSSSGSSI
;
A
#
# COMPACT_ATOMS: atom_id res chain seq x y z
N MET A 1 -11.02 28.00 49.33
CA MET A 1 -12.35 27.34 49.52
C MET A 1 -12.44 26.28 48.47
N THR A 2 -12.09 25.04 48.86
CA THR A 2 -12.97 23.89 49.06
C THR A 2 -13.72 23.48 47.77
N GLN A 3 -13.76 22.25 47.26
CA GLN A 3 -13.48 20.92 47.81
C GLN A 3 -13.49 19.91 46.67
N SER A 4 -12.69 18.88 46.82
CA SER A 4 -12.71 17.54 46.31
C SER A 4 -14.11 16.91 46.21
N PHE A 5 -14.31 16.02 45.21
CA PHE A 5 -15.01 14.76 45.44
C PHE A 5 -14.48 13.62 44.56
N VAL A 6 -13.93 12.66 45.24
CA VAL A 6 -13.62 11.29 44.83
C VAL A 6 -14.91 10.47 44.81
N SER A 7 -15.14 9.62 43.82
CA SER A 7 -16.05 8.49 43.95
C SER A 7 -15.50 7.23 43.30
N ARG A 8 -15.21 6.29 44.20
CA ARG A 8 -14.93 4.87 43.93
C ARG A 8 -16.26 4.13 43.71
N ARG A 9 -16.24 3.07 42.97
CA ARG A 9 -16.97 1.79 43.15
C ARG A 9 -16.54 0.85 42.03
N THR A 10 -15.71 -0.16 42.27
CA THR A 10 -15.91 -1.45 42.95
C THR A 10 -17.13 -2.21 42.43
N ALA A 11 -16.95 -3.32 41.70
CA ALA A 11 -17.14 -4.63 42.26
C ALA A 11 -17.33 -5.72 41.19
N LEU A 12 -16.68 -6.86 41.44
CA LEU A 12 -17.15 -8.26 41.44
C LEU A 12 -17.48 -8.85 40.04
N GLY A 13 -16.84 -9.88 39.52
CA GLY A 13 -16.51 -11.12 40.21
C GLY A 13 -17.46 -12.23 39.74
N VAL A 14 -17.10 -13.10 38.79
CA VAL A 14 -17.73 -14.42 38.65
C VAL A 14 -16.64 -15.46 38.41
N LEU A 15 -16.50 -16.32 39.42
CA LEU A 15 -15.80 -17.59 39.42
C LEU A 15 -16.60 -18.61 38.61
N GLY A 16 -16.00 -19.23 37.62
CA GLY A 16 -16.50 -20.43 36.96
C GLY A 16 -15.48 -21.53 37.08
N ALA A 17 -15.72 -22.41 38.07
CA ALA A 17 -14.94 -23.61 38.33
C ALA A 17 -15.30 -24.73 37.32
N GLY A 18 -14.34 -25.59 37.02
CA GLY A 18 -14.64 -26.94 36.58
C GLY A 18 -13.87 -27.45 35.39
N SER A 19 -12.79 -28.15 35.55
CA SER A 19 -12.63 -29.59 35.35
C SER A 19 -11.15 -29.96 35.33
N ALA A 20 -10.73 -30.51 36.48
CA ALA A 20 -9.46 -31.25 36.56
C ALA A 20 -9.59 -32.59 35.84
N LEU A 21 -8.74 -32.83 34.84
CA LEU A 21 -8.42 -34.18 34.41
C LEU A 21 -6.98 -34.46 34.81
N ALA A 22 -6.84 -35.27 35.83
CA ALA A 22 -5.61 -35.84 36.29
C ALA A 22 -5.17 -36.96 35.32
N PHE A 23 -4.03 -36.75 34.66
CA PHE A 23 -3.25 -37.86 34.07
C PHE A 23 -2.05 -38.10 34.98
N VAL A 24 -2.12 -39.20 35.74
CA VAL A 24 -0.98 -39.85 36.38
C VAL A 24 -0.24 -40.66 35.30
N GLY A 25 1.04 -40.45 35.16
CA GLY A 25 1.85 -41.28 34.25
C GLY A 25 3.31 -40.87 34.19
N CYS A 26 4.14 -41.49 35.06
CA CYS A 26 5.55 -41.84 34.90
C CYS A 26 6.61 -40.71 34.72
N ALA A 27 7.41 -40.62 35.78
CA ALA A 27 8.67 -39.89 35.82
C ALA A 27 9.67 -40.37 34.78
N SER A 28 10.22 -39.41 34.04
CA SER A 28 11.57 -39.52 33.45
C SER A 28 12.15 -38.08 33.47
N ASN A 29 13.33 -37.97 34.08
CA ASN A 29 14.12 -36.75 34.14
C ASN A 29 14.30 -36.11 32.76
N VAL A 30 13.63 -35.01 32.49
CA VAL A 30 13.98 -34.10 31.38
C VAL A 30 14.04 -32.71 31.96
N GLY A 31 15.16 -32.04 31.75
CA GLY A 31 15.49 -30.76 32.30
C GLY A 31 14.39 -29.72 32.12
N SER A 32 14.33 -28.83 33.09
CA SER A 32 13.40 -27.68 33.16
C SER A 32 13.42 -26.90 31.85
N VAL A 33 12.50 -27.17 30.95
CA VAL A 33 12.26 -26.34 29.79
C VAL A 33 11.48 -25.12 30.33
N LYS A 34 12.18 -24.00 30.38
CA LYS A 34 11.56 -22.69 30.65
C LYS A 34 10.41 -22.53 29.67
N PRO A 35 9.16 -22.23 30.11
CA PRO A 35 8.09 -21.94 29.17
C PRO A 35 8.53 -20.80 28.27
N LEU A 36 8.50 -21.04 26.97
CA LEU A 36 8.61 -19.96 26.00
C LEU A 36 7.49 -18.96 26.31
N PRO A 37 7.75 -17.64 26.35
CA PRO A 37 6.69 -16.68 26.47
C PRO A 37 5.70 -16.95 25.33
N THR A 38 4.46 -17.21 25.69
CA THR A 38 3.34 -17.27 24.74
C THR A 38 3.12 -15.81 24.31
N ASP A 39 3.91 -15.38 23.33
CA ASP A 39 3.72 -14.08 22.73
C ASP A 39 2.30 -14.02 22.18
N ALA A 40 1.66 -12.92 22.53
CA ALA A 40 0.31 -12.54 22.21
C ALA A 40 -0.08 -13.08 20.82
N THR A 41 -1.23 -13.75 20.78
CA THR A 41 -1.94 -14.14 19.57
C THR A 41 -1.90 -12.97 18.59
N ALA A 42 -0.96 -12.99 17.65
CA ALA A 42 -0.97 -12.04 16.56
C ALA A 42 -2.32 -12.23 15.88
N SER A 43 -3.18 -11.24 16.00
CA SER A 43 -4.47 -11.22 15.31
C SER A 43 -4.17 -11.22 13.81
N TYR A 44 -4.19 -12.40 13.21
CA TYR A 44 -3.98 -12.52 11.77
C TYR A 44 -5.10 -11.79 11.07
N ARG A 45 -4.76 -10.67 10.42
CA ARG A 45 -5.69 -9.96 9.55
C ARG A 45 -6.22 -10.96 8.51
N SER A 46 -7.53 -11.17 8.51
CA SER A 46 -8.21 -12.11 7.60
C SER A 46 -8.84 -11.41 6.40
N ASP A 47 -9.06 -10.11 6.50
CA ASP A 47 -9.64 -9.26 5.47
C ASP A 47 -8.64 -8.13 5.11
N PHE A 48 -8.15 -8.17 3.88
CA PHE A 48 -7.25 -7.19 3.30
C PHE A 48 -7.94 -6.29 2.25
N SER A 49 -9.28 -6.36 2.14
CA SER A 49 -10.01 -5.47 1.24
C SER A 49 -9.87 -4.00 1.64
N GLY A 50 -10.10 -3.12 0.69
CA GLY A 50 -9.93 -1.70 0.87
C GLY A 50 -8.58 -1.20 0.35
N GLU A 51 -8.22 0.01 0.72
CA GLU A 51 -6.99 0.66 0.27
C GLU A 51 -5.75 0.00 0.88
N ALA A 52 -4.82 -0.41 0.00
CA ALA A 52 -3.53 -0.94 0.41
C ALA A 52 -2.63 0.23 0.87
N LYS A 53 -2.24 0.21 2.17
CA LYS A 53 -1.46 1.27 2.82
C LYS A 53 -0.27 0.71 3.56
N ILE A 54 0.81 1.50 3.60
CA ILE A 54 1.92 1.31 4.53
C ILE A 54 1.73 2.19 5.76
N ASP A 55 2.36 1.81 6.86
CA ASP A 55 2.22 2.52 8.14
C ASP A 55 3.43 3.44 8.44
N GLU A 56 4.59 3.21 7.83
CA GLU A 56 5.84 3.86 8.20
C GLU A 56 6.39 4.74 7.07
N TYR A 57 6.80 5.96 7.43
CA TYR A 57 7.44 6.93 6.56
C TYR A 57 8.65 7.57 7.26
N ASP A 58 9.74 7.77 6.54
CA ASP A 58 10.85 8.59 6.99
C ASP A 58 10.54 10.08 6.78
N THR A 59 10.48 10.82 7.88
CA THR A 59 10.23 12.27 7.92
C THR A 59 11.47 13.08 8.31
N SER A 60 12.65 12.46 8.32
CA SER A 60 13.91 13.08 8.76
C SER A 60 14.35 14.27 7.89
N ALA A 61 13.80 14.38 6.68
CA ALA A 61 14.04 15.52 5.78
C ALA A 61 13.49 16.87 6.30
N GLY A 62 12.65 16.85 7.35
CA GLY A 62 12.05 18.03 7.96
C GLY A 62 10.55 18.15 7.71
N GLU A 63 9.99 19.33 8.00
CA GLU A 63 8.56 19.58 7.84
C GLU A 63 8.14 19.53 6.36
N TYR A 64 7.12 18.73 6.05
CA TYR A 64 6.57 18.62 4.71
C TYR A 64 5.96 19.95 4.24
N ARG A 65 6.30 20.37 3.04
CA ARG A 65 5.72 21.54 2.38
C ARG A 65 5.10 21.13 1.05
N LYS A 66 3.80 21.38 0.91
CA LYS A 66 3.06 21.10 -0.32
C LYS A 66 3.65 21.82 -1.52
N ALA A 67 3.47 21.24 -2.70
CA ALA A 67 3.79 21.91 -3.94
C ALA A 67 2.95 23.18 -4.14
N THR A 68 3.56 24.16 -4.78
CA THR A 68 2.92 25.37 -5.28
C THR A 68 3.07 25.43 -6.80
N ARG A 69 2.45 26.41 -7.45
CA ARG A 69 2.61 26.58 -8.91
C ARG A 69 4.04 26.94 -9.33
N THR A 70 4.87 27.41 -8.39
CA THR A 70 6.25 27.83 -8.65
C THR A 70 7.30 26.91 -8.02
N GLU A 71 6.92 26.07 -7.07
CA GLU A 71 7.84 25.18 -6.36
C GLU A 71 7.23 23.79 -6.20
N ARG A 72 8.06 22.78 -6.41
CA ARG A 72 7.75 21.37 -6.08
C ARG A 72 7.59 21.20 -4.57
N ALA A 73 6.85 20.17 -4.16
CA ALA A 73 6.79 19.73 -2.76
C ALA A 73 8.20 19.50 -2.19
N LYS A 74 8.40 19.89 -0.92
CA LYS A 74 9.67 19.69 -0.22
C LYS A 74 9.48 18.83 1.01
N ASN A 75 10.54 18.09 1.37
CA ASN A 75 10.55 17.20 2.53
C ASN A 75 9.39 16.20 2.48
N VAL A 76 9.12 15.67 1.29
CA VAL A 76 8.07 14.66 1.09
C VAL A 76 8.40 13.44 1.97
N PRO A 77 7.47 12.98 2.84
CA PRO A 77 7.68 11.80 3.66
C PRO A 77 8.04 10.60 2.77
N LYS A 78 9.21 10.00 3.02
CA LYS A 78 9.71 8.89 2.20
C LYS A 78 9.15 7.56 2.68
N PRO A 79 8.43 6.80 1.85
CA PRO A 79 7.91 5.48 2.23
C PRO A 79 8.99 4.53 2.69
N ILE A 80 8.76 3.83 3.81
CA ILE A 80 9.63 2.75 4.29
C ILE A 80 9.01 1.41 3.85
N LYS A 81 9.82 0.58 3.17
CA LYS A 81 9.37 -0.76 2.75
C LYS A 81 9.01 -1.57 4.00
N PRO A 82 7.76 -2.12 4.10
CA PRO A 82 7.36 -2.93 5.22
C PRO A 82 8.25 -4.18 5.36
N LYS A 83 8.61 -4.54 6.59
CA LYS A 83 9.51 -5.67 6.87
C LYS A 83 8.98 -7.01 6.37
N ASN A 84 7.66 -7.18 6.36
CA ASN A 84 6.98 -8.37 5.87
C ASN A 84 6.72 -8.37 4.35
N ALA A 85 7.12 -7.33 3.61
CA ALA A 85 6.85 -7.23 2.17
C ALA A 85 7.47 -8.39 1.36
N ASP A 86 8.54 -9.00 1.86
CA ASP A 86 9.20 -10.14 1.22
C ASP A 86 8.81 -11.49 1.84
N GLU A 87 7.81 -11.54 2.73
CA GLU A 87 7.31 -12.79 3.30
C GLU A 87 6.39 -13.52 2.31
N ASN A 88 6.52 -14.85 2.20
CA ASN A 88 5.61 -15.70 1.42
C ASN A 88 4.25 -15.84 2.13
N SER A 89 3.47 -14.79 2.12
CA SER A 89 2.15 -14.71 2.74
C SER A 89 1.24 -13.71 2.04
N VAL A 90 -0.08 -13.82 2.24
CA VAL A 90 -1.04 -12.82 1.73
C VAL A 90 -0.75 -11.43 2.31
N ALA A 91 -0.28 -11.36 3.57
CA ALA A 91 0.13 -10.10 4.19
C ALA A 91 1.39 -9.51 3.50
N GLY A 92 2.35 -10.36 3.10
CA GLY A 92 3.53 -9.93 2.34
C GLY A 92 3.17 -9.39 0.97
N LEU A 93 2.29 -10.09 0.24
CA LEU A 93 1.77 -9.60 -1.05
C LEU A 93 1.04 -8.26 -0.90
N TYR A 94 0.17 -8.13 0.12
CA TYR A 94 -0.49 -6.85 0.44
C TYR A 94 0.53 -5.73 0.68
N SER A 95 1.55 -6.00 1.50
CA SER A 95 2.58 -5.02 1.84
C SER A 95 3.42 -4.62 0.63
N SER A 96 3.69 -5.55 -0.29
CA SER A 96 4.38 -5.27 -1.56
C SER A 96 3.55 -4.36 -2.47
N ILE A 97 2.24 -4.59 -2.57
CA ILE A 97 1.30 -3.73 -3.32
C ILE A 97 1.23 -2.33 -2.68
N ALA A 98 1.08 -2.27 -1.36
CA ALA A 98 1.01 -1.01 -0.61
C ALA A 98 2.29 -0.18 -0.77
N PHE A 99 3.47 -0.83 -0.70
CA PHE A 99 4.75 -0.16 -0.90
C PHE A 99 4.91 0.39 -2.32
N TYR A 100 4.53 -0.38 -3.35
CA TYR A 100 4.53 0.10 -4.73
C TYR A 100 3.65 1.35 -4.90
N THR A 101 2.45 1.33 -4.34
CA THR A 101 1.51 2.46 -4.40
C THR A 101 2.11 3.70 -3.75
N ALA A 102 2.67 3.56 -2.55
CA ALA A 102 3.31 4.65 -1.82
C ALA A 102 4.58 5.18 -2.53
N ALA A 103 5.41 4.27 -3.09
CA ALA A 103 6.60 4.64 -3.85
C ALA A 103 6.25 5.43 -5.12
N THR A 104 5.15 5.05 -5.80
CA THR A 104 4.66 5.79 -6.98
C THR A 104 4.17 7.17 -6.59
N GLN A 105 3.40 7.32 -5.51
CA GLN A 105 2.99 8.64 -5.03
C GLN A 105 4.21 9.50 -4.65
N TYR A 106 5.17 8.93 -3.92
CA TYR A 106 6.41 9.62 -3.56
C TYR A 106 7.16 10.14 -4.79
N MET A 107 7.29 9.30 -5.83
CA MET A 107 7.91 9.69 -7.10
C MET A 107 7.17 10.86 -7.76
N MET A 108 5.84 10.85 -7.79
CA MET A 108 5.06 11.95 -8.37
C MET A 108 5.19 13.26 -7.59
N GLU A 109 5.28 13.20 -6.26
CA GLU A 109 5.44 14.38 -5.39
C GLU A 109 6.86 14.93 -5.40
N SER A 110 7.85 14.05 -5.17
CA SER A 110 9.25 14.44 -5.00
C SER A 110 10.02 14.56 -6.32
N GLY A 111 9.63 13.80 -7.35
CA GLY A 111 10.40 13.59 -8.58
C GLY A 111 11.53 12.56 -8.43
N ASP A 112 11.66 11.91 -7.28
CA ASP A 112 12.65 10.87 -7.00
C ASP A 112 12.05 9.49 -7.23
N ASP A 113 12.57 8.74 -8.21
CA ASP A 113 12.13 7.40 -8.57
C ASP A 113 12.95 6.26 -7.91
N SER A 114 13.87 6.60 -7.02
CA SER A 114 14.79 5.63 -6.40
C SER A 114 14.09 4.49 -5.67
N LEU A 115 12.87 4.70 -5.16
CA LEU A 115 12.09 3.68 -4.50
C LEU A 115 11.45 2.68 -5.46
N ILE A 116 11.26 3.03 -6.73
CA ILE A 116 10.65 2.14 -7.73
C ILE A 116 11.51 0.89 -7.94
N GLU A 117 12.84 1.01 -7.84
CA GLU A 117 13.76 -0.13 -7.91
C GLU A 117 13.56 -1.13 -6.76
N GLN A 118 13.13 -0.65 -5.60
CA GLN A 118 12.91 -1.46 -4.40
C GLN A 118 11.51 -2.13 -4.37
N THR A 119 10.64 -1.77 -5.32
CA THR A 119 9.31 -2.36 -5.42
C THR A 119 9.36 -3.78 -5.98
N ALA A 120 8.34 -4.55 -5.70
CA ALA A 120 8.16 -5.91 -6.19
C ALA A 120 7.65 -5.99 -7.64
N LEU A 121 7.64 -4.89 -8.39
CA LEU A 121 7.16 -4.90 -9.78
C LEU A 121 7.97 -5.86 -10.66
N ASN A 122 7.28 -6.55 -11.56
CA ASN A 122 7.94 -7.28 -12.65
C ASN A 122 8.67 -6.29 -13.59
N ASP A 123 9.60 -6.80 -14.41
CA ASP A 123 10.46 -5.96 -15.26
C ASP A 123 9.65 -5.11 -16.26
N THR A 124 8.55 -5.63 -16.79
CA THR A 124 7.69 -4.92 -17.75
C THR A 124 7.02 -3.71 -17.10
N ASP A 125 6.40 -3.91 -15.95
CA ASP A 125 5.74 -2.83 -15.22
C ASP A 125 6.77 -1.83 -14.67
N LYS A 126 7.89 -2.31 -14.13
CA LYS A 126 9.00 -1.48 -13.66
C LYS A 126 9.56 -0.59 -14.78
N SER A 127 9.82 -1.16 -15.95
CA SER A 127 10.29 -0.41 -17.13
C SER A 127 9.26 0.63 -17.59
N SER A 128 7.98 0.29 -17.53
CA SER A 128 6.87 1.20 -17.87
C SER A 128 6.82 2.41 -16.93
N VAL A 129 6.92 2.18 -15.63
CA VAL A 129 6.94 3.24 -14.61
C VAL A 129 8.19 4.11 -14.78
N LYS A 130 9.36 3.51 -14.99
CA LYS A 130 10.63 4.23 -15.18
C LYS A 130 10.65 5.07 -16.45
N SER A 131 10.07 4.61 -17.54
CA SER A 131 9.96 5.42 -18.75
C SER A 131 9.10 6.68 -18.53
N SER A 132 8.16 6.63 -17.61
CA SER A 132 7.33 7.77 -17.23
C SER A 132 8.01 8.67 -16.17
N SER A 133 8.96 8.15 -15.39
CA SER A 133 9.59 8.88 -14.27
C SER A 133 10.36 10.12 -14.71
N TYR A 134 10.94 10.09 -15.92
CA TYR A 134 11.61 11.26 -16.49
C TYR A 134 10.68 12.49 -16.55
N GLN A 135 9.40 12.29 -16.84
CA GLN A 135 8.41 13.39 -16.83
C GLN A 135 8.23 13.94 -15.41
N PHE A 136 8.18 13.07 -14.40
CA PHE A 136 8.01 13.48 -13.01
C PHE A 136 9.24 14.18 -12.42
N SER A 137 10.43 14.07 -13.02
CA SER A 137 11.60 14.86 -12.62
C SER A 137 11.46 16.34 -12.96
N THR A 138 10.70 16.69 -14.00
CA THR A 138 10.53 18.05 -14.53
C THR A 138 9.16 18.64 -14.24
N ILE A 139 8.16 17.81 -14.02
CA ILE A 139 6.76 18.19 -13.79
C ILE A 139 6.41 17.90 -12.33
N TRP A 140 5.58 18.73 -11.71
CA TRP A 140 4.99 18.44 -10.40
C TRP A 140 3.51 18.79 -10.35
N PHE A 141 2.83 18.25 -9.37
CA PHE A 141 1.39 18.36 -9.14
C PHE A 141 1.12 18.94 -7.77
N GLU A 142 -0.07 19.50 -7.56
CA GLU A 142 -0.44 20.11 -6.27
C GLU A 142 -0.41 19.11 -5.11
N ASP A 143 -1.08 18.00 -5.25
CA ASP A 143 -1.25 16.98 -4.20
C ASP A 143 -1.59 15.64 -4.89
N PRO A 144 -0.62 15.00 -5.56
CA PRO A 144 -0.89 13.77 -6.27
C PRO A 144 -1.24 12.66 -5.28
N LYS A 145 -2.22 11.83 -5.65
CA LYS A 145 -2.65 10.67 -4.87
C LYS A 145 -2.58 9.42 -5.74
N VAL A 146 -2.00 8.37 -5.18
CA VAL A 146 -1.98 7.05 -5.81
C VAL A 146 -2.54 6.05 -4.83
N THR A 147 -3.59 5.34 -5.22
CA THR A 147 -4.23 4.34 -4.37
C THR A 147 -4.48 3.04 -5.12
N ALA A 148 -4.30 1.92 -4.43
CA ALA A 148 -4.76 0.61 -4.86
C ALA A 148 -5.83 0.12 -3.87
N ASN A 149 -7.07 0.07 -4.33
CA ASN A 149 -8.19 -0.42 -3.53
C ASN A 149 -8.46 -1.88 -3.90
N LEU A 150 -8.12 -2.80 -3.02
CA LEU A 150 -8.32 -4.24 -3.20
C LEU A 150 -9.80 -4.57 -2.99
N THR A 151 -10.43 -5.19 -3.99
CA THR A 151 -11.89 -5.37 -3.99
C THR A 151 -12.35 -6.64 -3.29
N THR A 152 -11.41 -7.51 -2.91
CA THR A 152 -11.70 -8.77 -2.20
C THR A 152 -10.82 -8.91 -0.94
N PRO A 153 -11.30 -9.62 0.10
CA PRO A 153 -10.54 -9.83 1.34
C PRO A 153 -9.18 -10.53 1.15
N LYS A 154 -9.07 -11.37 0.12
CA LYS A 154 -7.87 -12.14 -0.23
C LYS A 154 -7.76 -12.28 -1.74
N PRO A 155 -6.55 -12.47 -2.29
CA PRO A 155 -6.37 -12.80 -3.68
C PRO A 155 -6.90 -14.21 -3.97
N LYS A 156 -7.23 -14.47 -5.23
CA LYS A 156 -7.44 -15.82 -5.74
C LYS A 156 -6.05 -16.42 -6.05
N GLU A 157 -5.82 -17.64 -5.60
CA GLU A 157 -4.60 -18.38 -5.90
C GLU A 157 -4.90 -19.51 -6.89
N SER A 158 -4.00 -19.70 -7.85
CA SER A 158 -4.05 -20.79 -8.81
C SER A 158 -2.63 -21.17 -9.25
N GLY A 159 -2.17 -22.37 -8.87
CA GLY A 159 -0.86 -22.88 -9.30
C GLY A 159 0.35 -22.07 -8.84
N GLY A 160 0.26 -21.44 -7.68
CA GLY A 160 1.30 -20.58 -7.12
C GLY A 160 1.30 -19.14 -7.64
N GLU A 161 0.34 -18.81 -8.51
CA GLU A 161 0.08 -17.43 -8.93
C GLU A 161 -1.15 -16.89 -8.20
N TYR A 162 -1.06 -15.63 -7.82
CA TYR A 162 -2.09 -14.90 -7.11
C TYR A 162 -2.66 -13.82 -8.02
N THR A 163 -3.99 -13.65 -8.00
CA THR A 163 -4.68 -12.57 -8.71
C THR A 163 -5.55 -11.82 -7.72
N TRP A 164 -5.32 -10.51 -7.61
CA TRP A 164 -6.07 -9.65 -6.71
C TRP A 164 -6.78 -8.54 -7.47
N PRO A 165 -8.10 -8.65 -7.66
CA PRO A 165 -8.87 -7.60 -8.31
C PRO A 165 -8.79 -6.31 -7.51
N SER A 166 -8.49 -5.20 -8.17
CA SER A 166 -8.28 -3.90 -7.52
C SER A 166 -8.73 -2.74 -8.40
N ARG A 167 -8.98 -1.60 -7.76
CA ARG A 167 -9.11 -0.30 -8.41
C ARG A 167 -7.88 0.54 -8.12
N PHE A 168 -7.11 0.81 -9.15
CA PHE A 168 -5.93 1.65 -9.07
C PHE A 168 -6.29 3.06 -9.52
N THR A 169 -6.13 4.04 -8.63
CA THR A 169 -6.50 5.43 -8.89
C THR A 169 -5.28 6.32 -8.81
N ILE A 170 -5.13 7.21 -9.80
CA ILE A 170 -4.15 8.28 -9.81
C ILE A 170 -4.89 9.61 -9.81
N GLY A 171 -4.65 10.43 -8.80
CA GLY A 171 -5.12 11.80 -8.68
C GLY A 171 -3.99 12.79 -8.93
N LEU A 172 -4.29 13.92 -9.55
CA LEU A 172 -3.27 14.92 -9.95
C LEU A 172 -3.39 16.25 -9.20
N GLY A 173 -4.45 16.45 -8.39
CA GLY A 173 -4.74 17.73 -7.77
C GLY A 173 -5.32 18.76 -8.76
N SER A 174 -5.23 20.06 -8.43
CA SER A 174 -5.87 21.13 -9.22
C SER A 174 -4.97 21.75 -10.26
N PHE A 175 -3.65 21.58 -10.16
CA PHE A 175 -2.69 22.10 -11.13
C PHE A 175 -1.55 21.13 -11.43
N ILE A 176 -0.95 21.34 -12.58
CA ILE A 176 0.32 20.78 -13.03
C ILE A 176 1.29 21.93 -13.29
N ALA A 177 2.54 21.79 -12.89
CA ALA A 177 3.53 22.84 -13.07
C ALA A 177 4.90 22.29 -13.48
N THR A 178 5.70 23.17 -14.11
CA THR A 178 7.10 22.98 -14.45
C THR A 178 7.87 24.23 -14.02
N SER A 179 9.20 24.24 -14.18
CA SER A 179 9.98 25.45 -13.98
C SER A 179 9.56 26.55 -14.98
N GLY A 180 8.76 27.49 -14.51
CA GLY A 180 8.33 28.66 -15.29
C GLY A 180 7.01 28.54 -16.03
N ARG A 181 6.28 27.42 -15.90
CA ARG A 181 4.93 27.25 -16.50
C ARG A 181 4.04 26.44 -15.58
N ASP A 182 2.78 26.79 -15.52
CA ASP A 182 1.75 26.01 -14.83
C ASP A 182 0.43 26.06 -15.62
N ALA A 183 -0.43 25.08 -15.33
CA ALA A 183 -1.76 24.98 -15.91
C ALA A 183 -2.73 24.34 -14.90
N ASP A 184 -3.99 24.77 -14.94
CA ASP A 184 -5.06 24.12 -14.20
C ASP A 184 -5.37 22.76 -14.79
N VAL A 185 -5.56 21.76 -13.92
CA VAL A 185 -6.07 20.45 -14.30
C VAL A 185 -7.61 20.53 -14.25
N PRO A 186 -8.30 20.35 -15.39
CA PRO A 186 -9.76 20.32 -15.41
C PRO A 186 -10.31 19.27 -14.43
N SER A 187 -11.41 19.56 -13.75
CA SER A 187 -11.98 18.66 -12.73
C SER A 187 -12.24 17.23 -13.26
N SER A 188 -12.63 17.11 -14.52
CA SER A 188 -12.83 15.82 -15.19
C SER A 188 -11.54 15.01 -15.44
N SER A 189 -10.39 15.65 -15.37
CA SER A 189 -9.06 15.04 -15.62
C SER A 189 -8.22 14.88 -14.35
N ARG A 190 -8.74 15.30 -13.19
CA ARG A 190 -7.99 15.26 -11.92
C ARG A 190 -7.80 13.87 -11.37
N SER A 191 -8.57 12.91 -11.81
CA SER A 191 -8.48 11.53 -11.32
C SER A 191 -8.76 10.55 -12.44
N THR A 192 -7.91 9.52 -12.52
CA THR A 192 -8.10 8.37 -13.40
C THR A 192 -8.15 7.12 -12.54
N THR A 193 -9.17 6.30 -12.73
CA THR A 193 -9.32 5.01 -12.06
C THR A 193 -9.30 3.88 -13.09
N LEU A 194 -8.52 2.86 -12.81
CA LEU A 194 -8.35 1.67 -13.62
C LEU A 194 -8.75 0.44 -12.80
N ASP A 195 -9.53 -0.45 -13.38
CA ASP A 195 -9.66 -1.81 -12.83
C ASP A 195 -8.41 -2.60 -13.22
N VAL A 196 -7.72 -3.14 -12.23
CA VAL A 196 -6.45 -3.86 -12.39
C VAL A 196 -6.56 -5.20 -11.67
N ASP A 197 -6.37 -6.28 -12.39
CA ASP A 197 -6.07 -7.56 -11.79
C ASP A 197 -4.57 -7.61 -11.45
N ILE A 198 -4.23 -7.29 -10.19
CA ILE A 198 -2.85 -7.35 -9.73
C ILE A 198 -2.46 -8.82 -9.66
N THR A 199 -1.46 -9.20 -10.46
CA THR A 199 -0.88 -10.53 -10.40
C THR A 199 0.28 -10.55 -9.40
N GLY A 200 0.47 -11.67 -8.70
CA GLY A 200 1.57 -11.86 -7.76
C GLY A 200 2.11 -13.28 -7.83
N LYS A 201 3.43 -13.41 -7.83
CA LYS A 201 4.11 -14.70 -7.72
C LYS A 201 5.24 -14.58 -6.71
N TYR A 202 5.34 -15.56 -5.83
CA TYR A 202 6.45 -15.60 -4.88
C TYR A 202 7.58 -16.43 -5.45
N GLU A 203 8.72 -15.82 -5.71
CA GLU A 203 9.89 -16.52 -6.27
C GLU A 203 11.19 -15.88 -5.79
N ASN A 204 12.23 -16.68 -5.64
CA ASN A 204 13.56 -16.24 -5.18
C ASN A 204 13.54 -15.46 -3.85
N GLY A 205 12.59 -15.78 -2.93
CA GLY A 205 12.50 -15.15 -1.62
C GLY A 205 11.79 -13.79 -1.60
N GLN A 206 11.11 -13.42 -2.68
CA GLN A 206 10.38 -12.15 -2.78
C GLN A 206 9.12 -12.29 -3.64
N TRP A 207 8.22 -11.32 -3.51
CA TRP A 207 7.11 -11.18 -4.42
C TRP A 207 7.54 -10.53 -5.73
N VAL A 208 6.91 -10.99 -6.82
CA VAL A 208 6.94 -10.33 -8.13
C VAL A 208 5.50 -10.01 -8.49
N ILE A 209 5.16 -8.71 -8.57
CA ILE A 209 3.80 -8.24 -8.86
C ILE A 209 3.71 -7.57 -10.23
N GLY A 210 2.52 -7.61 -10.84
CA GLY A 210 2.29 -7.05 -12.16
C GLY A 210 0.82 -6.81 -12.47
N GLY A 211 0.53 -6.49 -13.75
CA GLY A 211 -0.81 -6.21 -14.24
C GLY A 211 -1.05 -4.73 -14.57
N PHE A 212 -0.21 -3.84 -14.07
CA PHE A 212 -0.38 -2.39 -14.21
C PHE A 212 -0.19 -1.90 -15.65
N ALA A 213 0.90 -2.32 -16.31
CA ALA A 213 1.16 -1.92 -17.70
C ALA A 213 0.08 -2.41 -18.68
N ALA A 214 -0.52 -3.57 -18.43
CA ALA A 214 -1.62 -4.08 -19.23
C ALA A 214 -2.89 -3.24 -19.07
N ALA A 215 -3.23 -2.84 -17.84
CA ALA A 215 -4.37 -2.00 -17.54
C ALA A 215 -4.24 -0.60 -18.19
N PHE A 216 -3.07 0.02 -18.11
CA PHE A 216 -2.82 1.30 -18.79
C PHE A 216 -2.97 1.21 -20.30
N ARG A 217 -2.45 0.15 -20.95
CA ARG A 217 -2.58 -0.04 -22.41
C ARG A 217 -4.01 -0.25 -22.86
N SER A 218 -4.82 -0.97 -22.10
CA SER A 218 -6.23 -1.22 -22.44
C SER A 218 -7.06 0.07 -22.47
N GLN A 219 -6.75 1.04 -21.61
CA GLN A 219 -7.43 2.34 -21.62
C GLN A 219 -7.05 3.21 -22.84
N VAL A 220 -5.79 3.23 -23.23
CA VAL A 220 -5.35 3.99 -24.41
C VAL A 220 -5.97 3.41 -25.68
N GLY A 221 -6.12 2.10 -25.79
CA GLY A 221 -6.74 1.42 -26.92
C GLY A 221 -8.26 1.67 -27.07
N SER A 222 -8.98 1.85 -25.95
CA SER A 222 -10.41 2.09 -25.98
C SER A 222 -10.81 3.54 -26.28
N GLY A 223 -9.89 4.50 -26.10
CA GLY A 223 -10.13 5.91 -26.39
C GLY A 223 -10.00 6.30 -27.88
N SER A 224 -9.42 5.45 -28.72
CA SER A 224 -9.17 5.78 -30.15
C SER A 224 -10.26 5.35 -31.12
N SER A 225 -11.35 4.71 -30.66
CA SER A 225 -12.40 4.20 -31.54
C SER A 225 -13.63 5.09 -31.72
N SER A 226 -13.64 6.32 -31.20
CA SER A 226 -14.81 7.21 -31.28
C SER A 226 -14.69 8.43 -32.20
N SER A 227 -13.73 8.44 -33.15
CA SER A 227 -13.65 9.52 -34.15
C SER A 227 -13.53 8.99 -35.59
N SER A 228 -14.53 8.23 -36.03
CA SER A 228 -14.72 7.99 -37.48
C SER A 228 -16.20 8.03 -37.80
N GLY A 229 -16.65 9.13 -38.41
CA GLY A 229 -17.94 9.13 -39.08
C GLY A 229 -18.73 10.42 -38.95
N SER A 230 -18.36 11.44 -39.71
CA SER A 230 -19.32 12.29 -40.40
C SER A 230 -18.62 13.02 -41.54
N SER A 231 -18.60 12.35 -42.70
CA SER A 231 -18.49 13.03 -43.99
C SER A 231 -19.92 13.31 -44.50
N ILE A 232 -20.23 14.56 -44.64
CA ILE A 232 -21.21 15.05 -45.63
C ILE A 232 -20.61 16.34 -46.22
#